data_ce5e64bf1a9bbadd26538bb293366475
#
_entry.id   ce5e64bf1a9bbadd26538bb293366475
#
_cell.length_a   1.000
_cell.length_b   1.000
_cell.length_c   1.000
_cell.angle_alpha   90.00
_cell.angle_beta   90.00
_cell.angle_gamma   90.00
#
_symmetry.space_group_name_H-M   'P 1'
#
loop_
_entity.id
_entity.type
_entity.pdbx_description
1 polymer ?
#
loop_
_entity_poly.entity_id
_entity_poly.type
_entity_poly.pdbx_seq_one_letter_code
_entity_poly.pdbx_strand_id
1 'polypeptide(L)'
;ANQLPFFDGGSMAEKGDIVVVSINHRLNALGYVDLSFLGDKYSDSVNLGMQDIVFALEWVRDNISNFGGDPNTVTINGQSGGGGKVSTLMAMPSAAGLFQRAILQSGSTITLQPQENATAFGKAFAAALGVTPSNTEKLDEFSYEELLEAGSVATRVLNSTKQKSSEQNFRIGYSPTVDGKYVVQNPFDPEPAPFARDVAMLIGSDLNEFTYFNR
;
A
#
# COMPACT_ATOMS: atom_id res chain seq x y z
N ALA A 1 -1.09 0.54 -14.06
CA ALA A 1 0.32 0.96 -14.25
C ALA A 1 1.11 -0.11 -15.01
N ASN A 2 0.90 -1.41 -14.73
CA ASN A 2 1.60 -2.53 -15.37
C ASN A 2 1.32 -2.70 -16.89
N GLN A 3 0.41 -1.93 -17.46
CA GLN A 3 0.16 -1.89 -18.91
C GLN A 3 1.17 -1.01 -19.68
N LEU A 4 1.98 -0.22 -18.99
CA LEU A 4 2.98 0.62 -19.65
C LEU A 4 4.20 -0.23 -20.06
N PRO A 5 4.78 0.00 -21.26
CA PRO A 5 5.87 -0.84 -21.79
C PRO A 5 7.09 -0.95 -20.87
N PHE A 6 7.38 0.05 -20.05
CA PHE A 6 8.52 0.00 -19.13
C PHE A 6 8.28 -0.86 -17.87
N PHE A 7 7.05 -1.35 -17.65
CA PHE A 7 6.75 -2.37 -16.64
C PHE A 7 6.67 -3.78 -17.24
N ASP A 8 6.94 -3.93 -18.53
CA ASP A 8 7.07 -5.25 -19.16
C ASP A 8 8.32 -5.95 -18.63
N GLY A 9 8.13 -7.08 -17.99
CA GLY A 9 9.21 -7.88 -17.43
C GLY A 9 9.98 -8.73 -18.42
N GLY A 10 9.60 -8.76 -19.71
CA GLY A 10 10.18 -9.65 -20.71
C GLY A 10 11.69 -9.55 -20.83
N SER A 11 12.24 -8.33 -20.89
CA SER A 11 13.69 -8.12 -20.96
C SER A 11 14.44 -8.57 -19.68
N MET A 12 13.80 -8.45 -18.51
CA MET A 12 14.38 -8.96 -17.26
C MET A 12 14.34 -10.49 -17.23
N ALA A 13 13.24 -11.09 -17.66
CA ALA A 13 13.09 -12.53 -17.73
C ALA A 13 14.14 -13.15 -18.67
N GLU A 14 14.28 -12.60 -19.88
CA GLU A 14 15.23 -13.08 -20.88
C GLU A 14 16.69 -12.98 -20.43
N LYS A 15 17.09 -11.84 -19.85
CA LYS A 15 18.50 -11.59 -19.47
C LYS A 15 18.87 -12.14 -18.11
N GLY A 16 17.91 -12.26 -17.22
CA GLY A 16 18.12 -12.68 -15.83
C GLY A 16 17.81 -14.15 -15.58
N ASP A 17 17.26 -14.86 -16.57
CA ASP A 17 16.73 -16.22 -16.38
C ASP A 17 15.82 -16.32 -15.17
N ILE A 18 14.85 -15.39 -15.09
CA ILE A 18 13.91 -15.26 -13.97
C ILE A 18 12.47 -15.21 -14.46
N VAL A 19 11.53 -15.61 -13.61
CA VAL A 19 10.10 -15.36 -13.82
C VAL A 19 9.74 -13.99 -13.26
N VAL A 20 9.14 -13.13 -14.07
CA VAL A 20 8.67 -11.81 -13.65
C VAL A 20 7.15 -11.83 -13.50
N VAL A 21 6.67 -11.49 -12.30
CA VAL A 21 5.24 -11.39 -12.00
C VAL A 21 4.89 -9.94 -11.74
N SER A 22 4.02 -9.38 -12.56
CA SER A 22 3.46 -8.03 -12.38
C SER A 22 2.02 -8.14 -11.90
N ILE A 23 1.68 -7.47 -10.82
CA ILE A 23 0.38 -7.55 -10.17
C ILE A 23 -0.43 -6.27 -10.30
N ASN A 24 -1.75 -6.41 -10.25
CA ASN A 24 -2.68 -5.31 -10.00
C ASN A 24 -3.30 -5.48 -8.61
N HIS A 25 -3.23 -4.45 -7.81
CA HIS A 25 -3.89 -4.39 -6.51
C HIS A 25 -4.78 -3.16 -6.45
N ARG A 26 -5.78 -3.16 -5.59
CA ARG A 26 -6.66 -2.01 -5.40
C ARG A 26 -5.88 -0.80 -4.93
N LEU A 27 -6.23 0.36 -5.47
CA LEU A 27 -5.63 1.66 -5.16
C LEU A 27 -6.71 2.64 -4.71
N ASN A 28 -6.27 3.81 -4.23
CA ASN A 28 -7.14 4.94 -3.89
C ASN A 28 -8.31 4.52 -2.97
N ALA A 29 -9.52 4.96 -3.27
CA ALA A 29 -10.71 4.70 -2.48
C ALA A 29 -11.01 3.21 -2.31
N LEU A 30 -10.70 2.39 -3.30
CA LEU A 30 -10.97 0.95 -3.27
C LEU A 30 -9.98 0.15 -2.44
N GLY A 31 -8.80 0.71 -2.15
CA GLY A 31 -7.70 0.01 -1.48
C GLY A 31 -7.31 0.55 -0.11
N TYR A 32 -7.57 1.85 0.19
CA TYR A 32 -6.95 2.53 1.32
C TYR A 32 -7.84 3.56 2.01
N VAL A 33 -9.13 3.32 2.15
CA VAL A 33 -10.04 4.15 2.95
C VAL A 33 -10.53 3.37 4.16
N ASP A 34 -10.31 3.92 5.35
CA ASP A 34 -10.89 3.35 6.57
C ASP A 34 -12.38 3.70 6.67
N LEU A 35 -13.21 2.72 6.44
CA LEU A 35 -14.68 2.77 6.58
C LEU A 35 -15.18 1.92 7.76
N SER A 36 -14.31 1.48 8.65
CA SER A 36 -14.64 0.58 9.75
C SER A 36 -15.74 1.12 10.67
N PHE A 37 -15.84 2.44 10.81
CA PHE A 37 -16.89 3.11 11.59
C PHE A 37 -18.29 2.99 10.97
N LEU A 38 -18.42 2.56 9.72
CA LEU A 38 -19.71 2.33 9.04
C LEU A 38 -20.36 0.99 9.39
N GLY A 39 -19.62 0.07 10.01
CA GLY A 39 -20.12 -1.23 10.44
C GLY A 39 -19.18 -2.40 10.07
N ASP A 40 -19.51 -3.57 10.57
CA ASP A 40 -18.66 -4.78 10.49
C ASP A 40 -18.26 -5.17 9.06
N LYS A 41 -19.13 -4.98 8.07
CA LYS A 41 -18.85 -5.20 6.64
C LYS A 41 -17.58 -4.46 6.18
N TYR A 42 -17.23 -3.34 6.82
CA TYR A 42 -16.14 -2.45 6.42
C TYR A 42 -14.95 -2.49 7.39
N SER A 43 -14.95 -3.39 8.37
CA SER A 43 -13.91 -3.47 9.41
C SER A 43 -12.49 -3.59 8.87
N ASP A 44 -12.32 -4.15 7.68
CA ASP A 44 -11.03 -4.46 7.06
C ASP A 44 -10.65 -3.52 5.91
N SER A 45 -11.42 -2.43 5.72
CA SER A 45 -11.33 -1.59 4.52
C SER A 45 -10.02 -0.82 4.36
N VAL A 46 -9.31 -0.52 5.44
CA VAL A 46 -8.18 0.42 5.43
C VAL A 46 -6.95 -0.07 4.64
N ASN A 47 -6.70 -1.37 4.59
CA ASN A 47 -5.50 -1.96 3.98
C ASN A 47 -5.82 -3.01 2.88
N LEU A 48 -6.97 -2.88 2.19
CA LEU A 48 -7.38 -3.85 1.17
C LEU A 48 -6.36 -3.98 0.02
N GLY A 49 -5.75 -2.87 -0.39
CA GLY A 49 -4.70 -2.92 -1.41
C GLY A 49 -3.44 -3.68 -0.96
N MET A 50 -3.13 -3.68 0.34
CA MET A 50 -2.03 -4.48 0.88
C MET A 50 -2.39 -5.96 0.98
N GLN A 51 -3.63 -6.26 1.34
CA GLN A 51 -4.14 -7.64 1.35
C GLN A 51 -4.13 -8.25 -0.05
N ASP A 52 -4.50 -7.47 -1.08
CA ASP A 52 -4.40 -7.92 -2.48
C ASP A 52 -2.96 -8.36 -2.84
N ILE A 53 -1.95 -7.63 -2.35
CA ILE A 53 -0.54 -7.99 -2.60
C ILE A 53 -0.19 -9.30 -1.87
N VAL A 54 -0.66 -9.48 -0.64
CA VAL A 54 -0.45 -10.74 0.09
C VAL A 54 -1.09 -11.91 -0.66
N PHE A 55 -2.34 -11.77 -1.12
CA PHE A 55 -3.00 -12.81 -1.95
C PHE A 55 -2.24 -13.13 -3.23
N ALA A 56 -1.68 -12.10 -3.88
CA ALA A 56 -0.85 -12.31 -5.06
C ALA A 56 0.44 -13.09 -4.73
N LEU A 57 1.06 -12.82 -3.58
CA LEU A 57 2.23 -13.56 -3.12
C LEU A 57 1.88 -15.01 -2.72
N GLU A 58 0.73 -15.24 -2.11
CA GLU A 58 0.22 -16.59 -1.84
C GLU A 58 0.00 -17.35 -3.16
N TRP A 59 -0.59 -16.70 -4.16
CA TRP A 59 -0.74 -17.27 -5.49
C TRP A 59 0.62 -17.64 -6.10
N VAL A 60 1.63 -16.77 -5.97
CA VAL A 60 3.01 -17.05 -6.43
C VAL A 60 3.55 -18.28 -5.73
N ARG A 61 3.46 -18.35 -4.40
CA ARG A 61 3.89 -19.53 -3.62
C ARG A 61 3.28 -20.84 -4.15
N ASP A 62 1.99 -20.81 -4.43
CA ASP A 62 1.24 -22.02 -4.77
C ASP A 62 1.35 -22.42 -6.24
N ASN A 63 1.71 -21.48 -7.15
CA ASN A 63 1.59 -21.70 -8.58
C ASN A 63 2.88 -21.47 -9.38
N ILE A 64 3.86 -20.71 -8.86
CA ILE A 64 4.97 -20.21 -9.69
C ILE A 64 5.85 -21.34 -10.27
N SER A 65 5.88 -22.50 -9.64
CA SER A 65 6.60 -23.69 -10.13
C SER A 65 6.08 -24.17 -11.50
N ASN A 66 4.80 -23.93 -11.79
CA ASN A 66 4.21 -24.26 -13.10
C ASN A 66 4.73 -23.35 -14.23
N PHE A 67 5.39 -22.26 -13.87
CA PHE A 67 5.98 -21.27 -14.78
C PHE A 67 7.52 -21.34 -14.77
N GLY A 68 8.09 -22.35 -14.12
CA GLY A 68 9.55 -22.53 -14.01
C GLY A 68 10.19 -21.72 -12.86
N GLY A 69 9.41 -21.04 -12.02
CA GLY A 69 9.91 -20.30 -10.88
C GLY A 69 10.05 -21.16 -9.61
N ASP A 70 10.82 -20.67 -8.64
CA ASP A 70 10.99 -21.30 -7.34
C ASP A 70 10.33 -20.43 -6.26
N PRO A 71 9.30 -20.94 -5.56
CA PRO A 71 8.61 -20.18 -4.50
C PRO A 71 9.51 -19.86 -3.29
N ASN A 72 10.67 -20.51 -3.17
CA ASN A 72 11.64 -20.25 -2.10
C ASN A 72 12.68 -19.18 -2.47
N THR A 73 12.61 -18.60 -3.66
CA THR A 73 13.54 -17.56 -4.12
C THR A 73 12.83 -16.30 -4.61
N VAL A 74 11.71 -15.96 -4.01
CA VAL A 74 10.91 -14.80 -4.38
C VAL A 74 11.59 -13.50 -3.94
N THR A 75 11.75 -12.58 -4.89
CA THR A 75 12.19 -11.21 -4.65
C THR A 75 11.05 -10.24 -4.96
N ILE A 76 10.60 -9.49 -3.96
CA ILE A 76 9.65 -8.40 -4.18
C ILE A 76 10.39 -7.11 -4.50
N ASN A 77 9.86 -6.31 -5.43
CA ASN A 77 10.46 -5.02 -5.76
C ASN A 77 9.40 -3.93 -5.92
N GLY A 78 9.78 -2.69 -5.64
CA GLY A 78 8.89 -1.56 -5.81
C GLY A 78 9.62 -0.23 -5.86
N GLN A 79 9.13 0.67 -6.73
CA GLN A 79 9.64 2.02 -6.87
C GLN A 79 8.64 3.02 -6.28
N SER A 80 9.12 4.07 -5.61
CA SER A 80 8.30 5.13 -5.00
C SER A 80 7.21 4.55 -4.07
N GLY A 81 5.93 4.80 -4.31
CA GLY A 81 4.84 4.17 -3.56
C GLY A 81 4.84 2.63 -3.59
N GLY A 82 5.46 2.01 -4.61
CA GLY A 82 5.72 0.57 -4.63
C GLY A 82 6.76 0.17 -3.59
N GLY A 83 7.83 0.94 -3.43
CA GLY A 83 8.82 0.75 -2.35
C GLY A 83 8.19 0.89 -0.97
N GLY A 84 7.28 1.85 -0.78
CA GLY A 84 6.49 1.98 0.45
C GLY A 84 5.64 0.75 0.75
N LYS A 85 5.03 0.13 -0.27
CA LYS A 85 4.28 -1.12 -0.10
C LYS A 85 5.18 -2.31 0.22
N VAL A 86 6.37 -2.38 -0.40
CA VAL A 86 7.40 -3.37 -0.05
C VAL A 86 7.80 -3.21 1.42
N SER A 87 8.04 -1.98 1.90
CA SER A 87 8.29 -1.71 3.33
C SER A 87 7.12 -2.18 4.21
N THR A 88 5.87 -1.91 3.79
CA THR A 88 4.68 -2.29 4.56
C THR A 88 4.56 -3.81 4.73
N LEU A 89 4.89 -4.59 3.70
CA LEU A 89 4.88 -6.05 3.78
C LEU A 89 5.82 -6.60 4.86
N MET A 90 6.90 -5.87 5.20
CA MET A 90 7.80 -6.20 6.31
C MET A 90 7.13 -6.08 7.69
N ALA A 91 5.97 -5.43 7.78
CA ALA A 91 5.19 -5.26 9.01
C ALA A 91 3.88 -6.08 9.01
N MET A 92 3.67 -6.92 8.00
CA MET A 92 2.47 -7.74 7.84
C MET A 92 2.75 -9.22 8.16
N PRO A 93 2.24 -9.77 9.26
CA PRO A 93 2.43 -11.19 9.60
C PRO A 93 1.95 -12.16 8.51
N SER A 94 0.90 -11.79 7.77
CA SER A 94 0.38 -12.56 6.64
C SER A 94 1.34 -12.66 5.45
N ALA A 95 2.33 -11.77 5.37
CA ALA A 95 3.35 -11.79 4.32
C ALA A 95 4.60 -12.61 4.73
N ALA A 96 4.65 -13.09 5.96
CA ALA A 96 5.80 -13.83 6.49
C ALA A 96 6.08 -15.09 5.67
N GLY A 97 7.33 -15.23 5.21
CA GLY A 97 7.77 -16.40 4.43
C GLY A 97 7.36 -16.40 2.95
N LEU A 98 6.54 -15.44 2.50
CA LEU A 98 6.11 -15.36 1.10
C LEU A 98 7.17 -14.77 0.16
N PHE A 99 8.23 -14.18 0.69
CA PHE A 99 9.38 -13.67 -0.05
C PHE A 99 10.65 -13.74 0.80
N GLN A 100 11.81 -13.81 0.15
CA GLN A 100 13.12 -13.93 0.79
C GLN A 100 14.00 -12.71 0.56
N ARG A 101 13.66 -11.89 -0.43
CA ARG A 101 14.43 -10.69 -0.78
C ARG A 101 13.51 -9.54 -1.13
N ALA A 102 13.97 -8.32 -0.92
CA ALA A 102 13.24 -7.09 -1.23
C ALA A 102 14.15 -6.04 -1.87
N ILE A 103 13.62 -5.35 -2.89
CA ILE A 103 14.29 -4.22 -3.54
C ILE A 103 13.39 -2.99 -3.40
N LEU A 104 13.91 -1.94 -2.76
CA LEU A 104 13.19 -0.70 -2.51
C LEU A 104 13.90 0.44 -3.27
N GLN A 105 13.21 0.98 -4.26
CA GLN A 105 13.75 2.03 -5.13
C GLN A 105 13.03 3.35 -4.82
N SER A 106 13.73 4.31 -4.24
CA SER A 106 13.22 5.67 -4.00
C SER A 106 11.88 5.73 -3.25
N GLY A 107 11.66 4.80 -2.32
CA GLY A 107 10.36 4.67 -1.68
C GLY A 107 10.37 3.90 -0.35
N SER A 108 11.53 3.68 0.25
CA SER A 108 11.60 3.06 1.57
C SER A 108 10.84 3.88 2.61
N THR A 109 9.97 3.23 3.37
CA THR A 109 9.14 3.86 4.40
C THR A 109 9.46 3.25 5.76
N ILE A 110 9.89 4.09 6.71
CA ILE A 110 10.23 3.68 8.08
C ILE A 110 8.96 3.62 8.93
N THR A 111 8.12 4.64 8.81
CA THR A 111 6.86 4.79 9.56
C THR A 111 5.68 4.96 8.62
N LEU A 112 4.58 4.32 8.94
CA LEU A 112 3.34 4.37 8.17
C LEU A 112 2.33 5.35 8.77
N GLN A 113 1.26 5.60 8.04
CA GLN A 113 0.15 6.40 8.54
C GLN A 113 -0.44 5.75 9.79
N PRO A 114 -0.67 6.49 10.89
CA PRO A 114 -1.37 5.97 12.06
C PRO A 114 -2.86 5.82 11.79
N GLN A 115 -3.51 4.87 12.47
CA GLN A 115 -4.94 4.56 12.32
C GLN A 115 -5.85 5.80 12.49
N GLU A 116 -5.55 6.68 13.42
CA GLU A 116 -6.33 7.90 13.66
C GLU A 116 -6.41 8.81 12.44
N ASN A 117 -5.33 8.92 11.67
CA ASN A 117 -5.30 9.70 10.43
C ASN A 117 -6.11 9.01 9.32
N ALA A 118 -6.04 7.69 9.22
CA ALA A 118 -6.85 6.92 8.27
C ALA A 118 -8.33 7.04 8.59
N THR A 119 -8.71 6.95 9.87
CA THR A 119 -10.09 7.11 10.33
C THR A 119 -10.61 8.53 10.09
N ALA A 120 -9.79 9.56 10.35
CA ALA A 120 -10.16 10.95 10.05
C ALA A 120 -10.40 11.14 8.55
N PHE A 121 -9.54 10.56 7.70
CA PHE A 121 -9.71 10.59 6.25
C PHE A 121 -10.98 9.86 5.81
N GLY A 122 -11.22 8.66 6.33
CA GLY A 122 -12.42 7.87 6.02
C GLY A 122 -13.72 8.58 6.40
N LYS A 123 -13.75 9.25 7.58
CA LYS A 123 -14.91 10.05 8.00
C LYS A 123 -15.15 11.25 7.07
N ALA A 124 -14.10 11.97 6.68
CA ALA A 124 -14.22 13.08 5.74
C ALA A 124 -14.65 12.60 4.34
N PHE A 125 -14.15 11.44 3.90
CA PHE A 125 -14.54 10.77 2.65
C PHE A 125 -16.02 10.40 2.66
N ALA A 126 -16.49 9.70 3.69
CA ALA A 126 -17.91 9.31 3.82
C ALA A 126 -18.82 10.53 3.90
N ALA A 127 -18.40 11.58 4.61
CA ALA A 127 -19.15 12.83 4.67
C ALA A 127 -19.30 13.52 3.31
N ALA A 128 -18.25 13.49 2.48
CA ALA A 128 -18.30 14.04 1.13
C ALA A 128 -19.30 13.31 0.22
N LEU A 129 -19.55 12.01 0.49
CA LEU A 129 -20.53 11.18 -0.22
C LEU A 129 -21.92 11.19 0.43
N GLY A 130 -22.09 11.83 1.60
CA GLY A 130 -23.33 11.77 2.37
C GLY A 130 -23.64 10.38 2.91
N VAL A 131 -22.60 9.55 3.13
CA VAL A 131 -22.71 8.19 3.66
C VAL A 131 -22.57 8.19 5.17
N THR A 132 -23.44 7.42 5.81
CA THR A 132 -23.53 7.24 7.28
C THR A 132 -23.72 5.76 7.59
N PRO A 133 -23.59 5.31 8.83
CA PRO A 133 -23.89 3.91 9.20
C PRO A 133 -25.33 3.46 8.88
N SER A 134 -26.26 4.38 8.66
CA SER A 134 -27.66 4.06 8.36
C SER A 134 -28.00 3.97 6.86
N ASN A 135 -27.05 4.27 5.97
CA ASN A 135 -27.26 4.28 4.51
C ASN A 135 -26.05 3.79 3.71
N THR A 136 -25.35 2.81 4.25
CA THR A 136 -24.07 2.29 3.67
C THR A 136 -24.26 1.65 2.28
N GLU A 137 -25.46 1.21 1.95
CA GLU A 137 -25.82 0.68 0.63
C GLU A 137 -25.57 1.67 -0.50
N LYS A 138 -25.60 2.97 -0.22
CA LYS A 138 -25.26 4.01 -1.21
C LYS A 138 -23.84 3.92 -1.73
N LEU A 139 -22.90 3.30 -0.99
CA LEU A 139 -21.52 3.13 -1.47
C LEU A 139 -21.45 2.32 -2.77
N ASP A 140 -22.38 1.41 -2.98
CA ASP A 140 -22.45 0.55 -4.17
C ASP A 140 -23.01 1.31 -5.40
N GLU A 141 -23.58 2.51 -5.22
CA GLU A 141 -24.18 3.34 -6.27
C GLU A 141 -23.21 4.33 -6.91
N PHE A 142 -22.09 4.67 -6.20
CA PHE A 142 -21.16 5.67 -6.68
C PHE A 142 -20.23 5.13 -7.77
N SER A 143 -20.03 5.92 -8.81
CA SER A 143 -18.99 5.70 -9.82
C SER A 143 -17.58 5.84 -9.21
N TYR A 144 -16.61 5.27 -9.91
CA TYR A 144 -15.21 5.40 -9.47
C TYR A 144 -14.74 6.88 -9.44
N GLU A 145 -15.20 7.69 -10.38
CA GLU A 145 -14.92 9.13 -10.48
C GLU A 145 -15.47 9.89 -9.26
N GLU A 146 -16.68 9.58 -8.81
CA GLU A 146 -17.28 10.17 -7.61
C GLU A 146 -16.51 9.79 -6.34
N LEU A 147 -16.04 8.54 -6.25
CA LEU A 147 -15.19 8.09 -5.16
C LEU A 147 -13.84 8.82 -5.16
N LEU A 148 -13.23 9.08 -6.32
CA LEU A 148 -12.00 9.86 -6.42
C LEU A 148 -12.21 11.32 -6.01
N GLU A 149 -13.29 11.94 -6.44
CA GLU A 149 -13.61 13.33 -6.05
C GLU A 149 -13.87 13.43 -4.54
N ALA A 150 -14.59 12.48 -3.94
CA ALA A 150 -14.79 12.44 -2.48
C ALA A 150 -13.46 12.38 -1.73
N GLY A 151 -12.48 11.62 -2.21
CA GLY A 151 -11.14 11.60 -1.64
C GLY A 151 -10.39 12.92 -1.80
N SER A 152 -10.58 13.60 -2.92
CA SER A 152 -10.02 14.93 -3.15
C SER A 152 -10.60 15.97 -2.19
N VAL A 153 -11.92 15.90 -1.95
CA VAL A 153 -12.61 16.74 -0.96
C VAL A 153 -12.11 16.45 0.45
N ALA A 154 -12.03 15.17 0.84
CA ALA A 154 -11.51 14.75 2.14
C ALA A 154 -10.09 15.28 2.39
N THR A 155 -9.21 15.15 1.40
CA THR A 155 -7.84 15.65 1.47
C THR A 155 -7.79 17.17 1.66
N ARG A 156 -8.59 17.92 0.93
CA ARG A 156 -8.68 19.40 1.08
C ARG A 156 -9.16 19.81 2.46
N VAL A 157 -10.23 19.18 2.94
CA VAL A 157 -10.80 19.47 4.27
C VAL A 157 -9.75 19.25 5.36
N LEU A 158 -9.08 18.11 5.36
CA LEU A 158 -8.11 17.76 6.38
C LEU A 158 -6.85 18.62 6.32
N ASN A 159 -6.37 18.97 5.13
CA ASN A 159 -5.22 19.84 4.99
C ASN A 159 -5.54 21.32 5.38
N SER A 160 -6.78 21.76 5.22
CA SER A 160 -7.19 23.11 5.65
C SER A 160 -7.34 23.23 7.16
N THR A 161 -7.66 22.15 7.85
CA THR A 161 -7.84 22.11 9.32
C THR A 161 -6.55 21.81 10.08
N LYS A 162 -5.51 21.31 9.42
CA LYS A 162 -4.18 21.15 10.03
C LYS A 162 -3.55 22.50 10.28
N GLN A 163 -3.85 23.08 11.44
CA GLN A 163 -2.95 24.02 12.08
C GLN A 163 -1.59 23.30 12.25
N LYS A 164 -0.50 23.97 11.87
CA LYS A 164 0.89 23.51 11.90
C LYS A 164 1.30 22.90 13.25
N SER A 165 0.82 21.74 13.60
CA SER A 165 1.39 20.96 14.70
C SER A 165 2.52 20.14 14.12
N SER A 166 3.71 20.64 14.38
CA SER A 166 4.99 19.99 14.24
C SER A 166 4.95 18.58 14.84
N GLU A 167 5.27 17.59 14.13
CA GLU A 167 6.12 16.47 14.55
C GLU A 167 6.09 15.27 13.60
N GLN A 168 5.05 15.11 12.76
CA GLN A 168 5.12 14.10 11.69
C GLN A 168 4.34 14.58 10.46
N ASN A 169 5.07 14.96 9.40
CA ASN A 169 4.52 15.35 8.10
C ASN A 169 3.94 14.14 7.33
N PHE A 170 3.04 13.37 7.94
CA PHE A 170 2.28 12.39 7.17
C PHE A 170 1.26 13.11 6.29
N ARG A 171 1.33 12.89 4.98
CA ARG A 171 0.23 13.23 4.10
C ARG A 171 -0.95 12.34 4.46
N ILE A 172 -2.02 12.91 5.00
CA ILE A 172 -3.27 12.21 5.20
C ILE A 172 -3.87 11.90 3.83
N GLY A 173 -4.22 10.64 3.59
CA GLY A 173 -4.79 10.20 2.32
C GLY A 173 -4.73 8.69 2.14
N TYR A 174 -4.79 8.26 0.91
CA TYR A 174 -4.72 6.85 0.53
C TYR A 174 -3.31 6.29 0.77
N SER A 175 -3.11 5.65 1.91
CA SER A 175 -1.80 5.10 2.31
C SER A 175 -1.96 3.85 3.16
N PRO A 176 -1.04 2.90 3.11
CA PRO A 176 -0.97 1.84 4.09
C PRO A 176 -0.93 2.41 5.52
N THR A 177 -1.62 1.74 6.42
CA THR A 177 -1.89 2.24 7.78
C THR A 177 -1.54 1.16 8.79
N VAL A 178 -0.93 1.56 9.92
CA VAL A 178 -0.78 0.66 11.08
C VAL A 178 -2.16 0.50 11.72
N ASP A 179 -2.83 -0.60 11.41
CA ASP A 179 -4.19 -0.91 11.88
C ASP A 179 -4.21 -1.89 13.07
N GLY A 180 -3.04 -2.42 13.45
CA GLY A 180 -2.89 -3.39 14.54
C GLY A 180 -3.41 -4.80 14.22
N LYS A 181 -3.98 -5.02 13.04
CA LYS A 181 -4.54 -6.30 12.58
C LYS A 181 -3.73 -6.89 11.42
N TYR A 182 -3.71 -6.22 10.29
CA TYR A 182 -2.97 -6.64 9.09
C TYR A 182 -1.57 -6.05 9.05
N VAL A 183 -1.43 -4.80 9.45
CA VAL A 183 -0.17 -4.09 9.62
C VAL A 183 0.01 -3.82 11.10
N VAL A 184 0.77 -4.68 11.77
CA VAL A 184 0.82 -4.73 13.24
C VAL A 184 1.75 -3.69 13.87
N GLN A 185 2.68 -3.13 13.10
CA GLN A 185 3.65 -2.14 13.55
C GLN A 185 4.18 -1.32 12.37
N ASN A 186 5.00 -0.31 12.64
CA ASN A 186 5.81 0.32 11.60
C ASN A 186 6.85 -0.65 11.04
N PRO A 187 7.21 -0.55 9.75
CA PRO A 187 8.13 -1.49 9.10
C PRO A 187 9.49 -1.59 9.78
N PHE A 188 10.05 -0.46 10.23
CA PHE A 188 11.42 -0.39 10.75
C PHE A 188 11.58 0.47 12.01
N ASP A 189 10.49 0.84 12.67
CA ASP A 189 10.51 1.67 13.87
C ASP A 189 9.64 1.05 14.98
N PRO A 190 10.19 0.77 16.19
CA PRO A 190 11.60 0.97 16.58
C PRO A 190 12.57 -0.07 15.99
N GLU A 191 12.07 -1.18 15.48
CA GLU A 191 12.85 -2.25 14.84
C GLU A 191 11.95 -3.05 13.87
N PRO A 192 12.56 -3.76 12.89
CA PRO A 192 11.80 -4.61 11.98
C PRO A 192 11.08 -5.74 12.72
N ALA A 193 9.93 -6.15 12.22
CA ALA A 193 9.22 -7.31 12.75
C ALA A 193 10.10 -8.56 12.72
N PRO A 194 9.99 -9.47 13.72
CA PRO A 194 10.87 -10.64 13.81
C PRO A 194 10.95 -11.48 12.53
N PHE A 195 9.82 -11.65 11.83
CA PHE A 195 9.76 -12.42 10.59
C PHE A 195 10.42 -11.72 9.37
N ALA A 196 10.69 -10.41 9.46
CA ALA A 196 11.31 -9.63 8.39
C ALA A 196 12.83 -9.43 8.58
N ARG A 197 13.38 -9.80 9.72
CA ARG A 197 14.81 -9.56 10.06
C ARG A 197 15.78 -10.26 9.11
N ASP A 198 15.41 -11.42 8.61
CA ASP A 198 16.26 -12.24 7.74
C ASP A 198 16.02 -11.98 6.24
N VAL A 199 15.12 -11.07 5.88
CA VAL A 199 14.87 -10.69 4.50
C VAL A 199 16.04 -9.85 3.99
N ALA A 200 16.74 -10.34 2.97
CA ALA A 200 17.83 -9.58 2.35
C ALA A 200 17.28 -8.39 1.57
N MET A 201 17.80 -7.18 1.81
CA MET A 201 17.29 -5.96 1.22
C MET A 201 18.32 -5.21 0.38
N LEU A 202 17.89 -4.71 -0.78
CA LEU A 202 18.59 -3.70 -1.57
C LEU A 202 17.77 -2.41 -1.53
N ILE A 203 18.32 -1.35 -0.96
CA ILE A 203 17.65 -0.06 -0.81
C ILE A 203 18.47 1.01 -1.50
N GLY A 204 17.83 1.81 -2.33
CA GLY A 204 18.48 2.91 -3.05
C GLY A 204 17.55 4.09 -3.28
N SER A 205 18.15 5.26 -3.41
CA SER A 205 17.48 6.52 -3.79
C SER A 205 18.42 7.36 -4.64
N ASP A 206 17.85 8.25 -5.44
CA ASP A 206 18.59 9.22 -6.22
C ASP A 206 18.99 10.44 -5.37
N LEU A 207 20.13 11.05 -5.68
CA LEU A 207 20.62 12.24 -4.96
C LEU A 207 19.63 13.42 -5.07
N ASN A 208 18.94 13.53 -6.20
CA ASN A 208 18.08 14.67 -6.56
C ASN A 208 16.61 14.26 -6.75
N GLU A 209 16.06 13.41 -5.90
CA GLU A 209 14.71 12.84 -5.97
C GLU A 209 13.59 13.85 -6.27
N PHE A 210 13.61 15.00 -5.63
CA PHE A 210 12.53 15.98 -5.71
C PHE A 210 12.82 17.18 -6.61
N THR A 211 14.00 17.31 -7.18
CA THR A 211 14.34 18.46 -8.04
C THR A 211 13.59 18.44 -9.36
N TYR A 212 13.16 17.27 -9.83
CA TYR A 212 12.34 17.13 -11.04
C TYR A 212 11.00 17.86 -10.94
N PHE A 213 10.40 17.93 -9.74
CA PHE A 213 9.10 18.56 -9.50
C PHE A 213 9.19 20.05 -9.19
N ASN A 214 10.40 20.61 -9.07
CA ASN A 214 10.65 22.03 -8.74
C ASN A 214 11.06 22.87 -9.95
N ARG A 215 10.63 22.46 -11.15
CA ARG A 215 10.87 23.22 -12.40
C ARG A 215 9.68 24.07 -12.77
#